data_afc785289cba1d4ac22aa5b3aff9492d
#
_entry.id   afc785289cba1d4ac22aa5b3aff9492d
#
_cell.length_a   1.000
_cell.length_b   1.000
_cell.length_c   1.000
_cell.angle_alpha   90.00
_cell.angle_beta   90.00
_cell.angle_gamma   90.00
#
_symmetry.space_group_name_H-M   'P 1'
#
loop_
_entity.id
_entity.type
_entity.pdbx_description
1 polymer ?
#
loop_
_entity_poly.entity_id
_entity_poly.type
_entity_poly.pdbx_seq_one_letter_code
_entity_poly.pdbx_strand_id
1 'polypeptide(L)'
;MATIPLSLEQLPQRQRATVAGIAWDRLTAPEGRRLRELGFDEGVGIEVLHRARIGGRPIACRIGRMTVALRRRVAGAIHVDPLTS
;
A
#
# COMPACT_ATOMS: atom_id res chain seq x y z
N MET A 1 -13.07 -6.27 -19.86
CA MET A 1 -12.48 -4.94 -19.74
C MET A 1 -11.32 -5.00 -18.77
N ALA A 2 -10.15 -4.57 -19.20
CA ALA A 2 -8.98 -4.61 -18.31
C ALA A 2 -9.13 -3.57 -17.20
N THR A 3 -8.97 -4.02 -15.96
CA THR A 3 -8.99 -3.14 -14.81
C THR A 3 -7.57 -2.68 -14.53
N ILE A 4 -7.34 -1.38 -14.53
CA ILE A 4 -6.02 -0.84 -14.18
C ILE A 4 -5.87 -1.00 -12.67
N PRO A 5 -4.82 -1.70 -12.19
CA PRO A 5 -4.63 -1.86 -10.76
C PRO A 5 -4.43 -0.51 -10.09
N LEU A 6 -5.12 -0.31 -8.97
CA LEU A 6 -4.93 0.86 -8.15
C LEU A 6 -3.78 0.59 -7.18
N SER A 7 -2.84 1.51 -7.10
CA SER A 7 -1.75 1.37 -6.13
C SER A 7 -2.14 2.00 -4.80
N LEU A 8 -1.42 1.60 -3.75
CA LEU A 8 -1.63 2.18 -2.43
C LEU A 8 -1.37 3.69 -2.45
N GLU A 9 -0.43 4.14 -3.30
CA GLU A 9 -0.15 5.55 -3.45
C GLU A 9 -1.36 6.33 -3.96
N GLN A 10 -2.20 5.68 -4.77
CA GLN A 10 -3.38 6.29 -5.38
C GLN A 10 -4.64 6.14 -4.53
N LEU A 11 -4.62 5.27 -3.54
CA LEU A 11 -5.80 5.02 -2.72
C LEU A 11 -6.17 6.27 -1.91
N PRO A 12 -7.44 6.71 -1.99
CA PRO A 12 -7.85 7.87 -1.19
C PRO A 12 -7.67 7.65 0.30
N GLN A 13 -7.41 8.73 1.01
CA GLN A 13 -7.26 8.68 2.46
C GLN A 13 -8.57 8.19 3.09
N ARG A 14 -8.44 7.29 4.05
CA ARG A 14 -9.55 6.68 4.79
C ARG A 14 -10.37 5.68 3.97
N GLN A 15 -9.98 5.42 2.71
CA GLN A 15 -10.61 4.36 1.93
C GLN A 15 -10.02 3.02 2.36
N ARG A 16 -10.87 2.07 2.71
CA ARG A 16 -10.45 0.72 3.06
C ARG A 16 -10.29 -0.11 1.79
N ALA A 17 -9.30 -0.99 1.82
CA ALA A 17 -8.98 -1.84 0.68
C ALA A 17 -8.34 -3.12 1.16
N THR A 18 -8.09 -4.05 0.25
CA THR A 18 -7.27 -5.22 0.52
C THR A 18 -6.07 -5.19 -0.40
N VAL A 19 -4.98 -5.82 0.02
CA VAL A 19 -3.81 -5.97 -0.83
C VAL A 19 -4.14 -6.94 -1.95
N ALA A 20 -4.01 -6.49 -3.20
CA ALA A 20 -4.27 -7.31 -4.38
C ALA A 20 -3.00 -7.99 -4.87
N GLY A 21 -1.86 -7.34 -4.71
CA GLY A 21 -0.58 -7.89 -5.12
C GLY A 21 0.51 -6.89 -4.91
N ILE A 22 1.75 -7.32 -5.04
CA ILE A 22 2.91 -6.46 -4.87
C ILE A 22 3.85 -6.68 -6.04
N ALA A 23 4.30 -5.58 -6.64
CA ALA A 23 5.27 -5.64 -7.73
C ALA A 23 6.68 -5.78 -7.13
N TRP A 24 7.02 -6.97 -6.71
CA TRP A 24 8.29 -7.27 -6.02
C TRP A 24 9.50 -6.86 -6.84
N ASP A 25 9.43 -6.97 -8.16
CA ASP A 25 10.52 -6.63 -9.06
C ASP A 25 10.85 -5.13 -9.07
N ARG A 26 9.94 -4.31 -8.57
CA ARG A 26 10.14 -2.85 -8.47
C ARG A 26 10.71 -2.43 -7.12
N LEU A 27 10.92 -3.39 -6.23
CA LEU A 27 11.42 -3.14 -4.89
C LEU A 27 12.84 -3.66 -4.74
N THR A 28 13.62 -3.02 -3.87
CA THR A 28 14.91 -3.56 -3.49
C THR A 28 14.68 -4.78 -2.58
N ALA A 29 15.71 -5.64 -2.45
CA ALA A 29 15.59 -6.80 -1.59
C ALA A 29 15.25 -6.44 -0.14
N PRO A 30 15.90 -5.41 0.47
CA PRO A 30 15.52 -5.00 1.82
C PRO A 30 14.09 -4.49 1.92
N GLU A 31 13.61 -3.75 0.90
CA GLU A 31 12.24 -3.25 0.90
C GLU A 31 11.23 -4.39 0.85
N GLY A 32 11.46 -5.35 -0.03
CA GLY A 32 10.58 -6.51 -0.13
C GLY A 32 10.56 -7.32 1.16
N ARG A 33 11.72 -7.53 1.76
CA ARG A 33 11.83 -8.24 3.02
C ARG A 33 11.04 -7.54 4.11
N ARG A 34 11.17 -6.21 4.18
CA ARG A 34 10.45 -5.44 5.20
C ARG A 34 8.94 -5.55 5.03
N LEU A 35 8.45 -5.48 3.79
CA LEU A 35 7.02 -5.63 3.55
C LEU A 35 6.51 -7.01 4.00
N ARG A 36 7.29 -8.05 3.73
CA ARG A 36 6.92 -9.40 4.17
C ARG A 36 6.90 -9.49 5.68
N GLU A 37 7.88 -8.91 6.35
CA GLU A 37 7.94 -8.90 7.80
C GLU A 37 6.76 -8.15 8.41
N LEU A 38 6.30 -7.11 7.74
CA LEU A 38 5.17 -6.31 8.20
C LEU A 38 3.81 -6.96 7.89
N GLY A 39 3.80 -8.04 7.13
CA GLY A 39 2.57 -8.76 6.84
C GLY A 39 1.80 -8.29 5.62
N PHE A 40 2.48 -7.69 4.65
CA PHE A 40 1.84 -7.27 3.39
C PHE A 40 1.62 -8.46 2.48
N ASP A 41 0.57 -9.21 2.73
CA ASP A 41 0.17 -10.36 1.93
C ASP A 41 -1.14 -10.08 1.20
N GLU A 42 -1.37 -10.80 0.10
CA GLU A 42 -2.62 -10.66 -0.64
C GLU A 42 -3.81 -10.95 0.28
N GLY A 43 -4.85 -10.13 0.14
CA GLY A 43 -6.07 -10.27 0.90
C GLY A 43 -6.07 -9.56 2.26
N VAL A 44 -4.92 -9.07 2.70
CA VAL A 44 -4.86 -8.38 4.00
C VAL A 44 -5.46 -6.99 3.88
N GLY A 45 -6.23 -6.57 4.90
CA GLY A 45 -6.85 -5.25 4.91
C GLY A 45 -5.83 -4.14 5.04
N ILE A 46 -6.06 -3.07 4.29
CA ILE A 46 -5.16 -1.92 4.28
C ILE A 46 -5.97 -0.62 4.17
N GLU A 47 -5.46 0.43 4.76
CA GLU A 47 -6.11 1.74 4.73
C GLU A 47 -5.05 2.83 4.80
N VAL A 48 -5.19 3.87 3.96
CA VAL A 48 -4.33 5.05 4.06
C VAL A 48 -4.87 5.93 5.16
N LEU A 49 -4.06 6.17 6.18
CA LEU A 49 -4.47 6.99 7.33
C LEU A 49 -4.14 8.46 7.10
N HIS A 50 -2.98 8.73 6.51
CA HIS A 50 -2.52 10.08 6.30
C HIS A 50 -1.59 10.16 5.11
N ARG A 51 -1.77 11.19 4.31
CA ARG A 51 -0.92 11.47 3.16
C ARG A 51 -0.64 12.95 3.11
N ALA A 52 0.65 13.32 3.17
CA ALA A 52 1.03 14.72 3.02
C ALA A 52 0.90 15.11 1.54
N ARG A 53 0.35 16.30 1.30
CA ARG A 53 0.16 16.80 -0.06
C ARG A 53 1.46 17.28 -0.70
N ILE A 54 2.44 17.65 0.10
CA ILE A 54 3.65 18.32 -0.38
C ILE A 54 4.87 17.47 -0.09
N GLY A 55 5.75 17.37 -1.09
CA GLY A 55 7.04 16.70 -0.96
C GLY A 55 6.93 15.19 -0.89
N GLY A 56 8.06 14.51 -0.83
CA GLY A 56 8.11 13.06 -0.82
C GLY A 56 7.94 12.44 0.55
N ARG A 57 7.04 12.98 1.37
CA ARG A 57 6.83 12.43 2.72
C ARG A 57 6.19 11.05 2.65
N PRO A 58 6.52 10.18 3.60
CA PRO A 58 5.93 8.85 3.64
C PRO A 58 4.42 8.90 3.79
N ILE A 59 3.78 7.83 3.33
CA ILE A 59 2.35 7.63 3.48
C ILE A 59 2.14 6.77 4.72
N ALA A 60 1.34 7.26 5.66
CA ALA A 60 0.99 6.47 6.84
C ALA A 60 -0.20 5.60 6.49
N CYS A 61 -0.06 4.30 6.70
CA CYS A 61 -1.14 3.37 6.40
C CYS A 61 -1.29 2.36 7.54
N ARG A 62 -2.46 1.77 7.61
CA ARG A 62 -2.73 0.67 8.53
C ARG A 62 -2.76 -0.62 7.74
N ILE A 63 -1.96 -1.59 8.17
CA ILE A 63 -1.96 -2.93 7.61
C ILE A 63 -2.29 -3.91 8.75
N GLY A 64 -3.42 -4.62 8.62
CA GLY A 64 -3.90 -5.41 9.75
C GLY A 64 -4.15 -4.49 10.94
N ARG A 65 -3.42 -4.72 12.03
CA ARG A 65 -3.53 -3.90 13.25
C ARG A 65 -2.37 -2.93 13.42
N MET A 66 -1.44 -2.91 12.48
CA MET A 66 -0.24 -2.07 12.59
C MET A 66 -0.37 -0.81 11.77
N THR A 67 0.20 0.27 12.29
CA THR A 67 0.35 1.52 11.54
C THR A 67 1.81 1.62 11.11
N VAL A 68 2.02 1.79 9.82
CA VAL A 68 3.37 1.87 9.25
C VAL A 68 3.46 3.06 8.31
N ALA A 69 4.68 3.57 8.14
CA ALA A 69 4.96 4.64 7.19
C ALA A 69 5.72 4.05 6.02
N LEU A 70 5.25 4.28 4.80
CA LEU A 70 5.88 3.78 3.59
C LEU A 70 6.27 4.92 2.69
N ARG A 71 7.44 4.82 2.08
CA ARG A 71 7.85 5.76 1.04
C ARG A 71 6.89 5.63 -0.15
N ARG A 72 6.62 6.75 -0.81
CA ARG A 72 5.68 6.75 -1.94
C ARG A 72 6.06 5.75 -3.02
N ARG A 73 7.35 5.60 -3.29
CA ARG A 73 7.82 4.64 -4.29
C ARG A 73 7.44 3.21 -3.91
N VAL A 74 7.58 2.87 -2.63
CA VAL A 74 7.19 1.54 -2.14
C VAL A 74 5.68 1.37 -2.22
N ALA A 75 4.92 2.39 -1.81
CA ALA A 75 3.46 2.35 -1.87
C ALA A 75 2.97 2.19 -3.32
N GLY A 76 3.69 2.77 -4.28
CA GLY A 76 3.35 2.63 -5.69
C GLY A 76 3.50 1.21 -6.23
N ALA A 77 4.27 0.37 -5.53
CA ALA A 77 4.45 -1.03 -5.92
C ALA A 77 3.41 -1.96 -5.27
N ILE A 78 2.58 -1.45 -4.37
CA ILE A 78 1.55 -2.23 -3.70
C ILE A 78 0.22 -1.99 -4.41
N HIS A 79 -0.34 -3.04 -5.00
CA HIS A 79 -1.64 -2.95 -5.67
C HIS A 79 -2.74 -3.31 -4.68
N VAL A 80 -3.84 -2.58 -4.75
CA VAL A 80 -4.94 -2.72 -3.79
C VAL A 80 -6.27 -2.82 -4.51
N ASP A 81 -7.22 -3.48 -3.85
CA ASP A 81 -8.62 -3.55 -4.27
C ASP A 81 -9.45 -2.77 -3.26
N PRO A 82 -10.00 -1.61 -3.64
CA PRO A 82 -10.86 -0.85 -2.71
C PRO A 82 -12.09 -1.67 -2.33
N LEU A 83 -12.45 -1.60 -1.05
CA LEU A 83 -13.65 -2.25 -0.59
C LEU A 83 -14.84 -1.38 -0.95
N THR A 84 -15.83 -2.00 -1.57
CA THR A 84 -17.10 -1.31 -1.87
C THR A 84 -18.07 -1.60 -0.75
N SER A 85 -18.67 -0.56 -0.24
CA SER A 85 -19.68 -0.69 0.80
C SER A 85 -21.05 -0.94 0.19
#